data_32231f24b7fb974c07a50db7efcc775e
#
_entry.id   32231f24b7fb974c07a50db7efcc775e
#
_cell.length_a   1.000
_cell.length_b   1.000
_cell.length_c   1.000
_cell.angle_alpha   90.00
_cell.angle_beta   90.00
_cell.angle_gamma   90.00
#
_symmetry.space_group_name_H-M   'P 1'
#
loop_
_entity.id
_entity.type
_entity.pdbx_description
1 polymer ?
#
loop_
_entity_poly.entity_id
_entity_poly.type
_entity_poly.pdbx_seq_one_letter_code
_entity_poly.pdbx_strand_id
1 'polypeptide(L)'
;YYSVYLADHDIVAEMTPTERAAVMRFTFPESTESGVVIDAFDRGSRVEIVDAQTVAGYTTRNSGGVPENFRNWFVIRFDKPFAAVELTDAPASYEAGSRELYPEGGKAVEGDHAVAKVHFSTVRGEQVTARVASSFISAEQALRNLETELGTDDFETVKARAQERWDDVLGRIEVTGGTTDQYRTFYSCLYRSTLFPRKFYEIDAAGKPVHYSPYNGEVLPGYMYTDTGFWDTFRSLFPLLNLVYPSVNAEIQAGLANAYRESGFLPEWASPGHRGCMVGNNSASVVADAILKGVTPEEDVATLYEAMLAGRDKVHPTVSSTGRLGHEYYNTLGYVPYDAGIDENVARTLEYAYDDWCIAQVAKKLGRTEDAERLEKASQNYKNLFDPETKLMRGRNADGTFQSPFSPYKWGDAYTEGNAWHYTWSVFHDVEGLAELMGGGKEFSKMLDSVFVVPPIYDDSYYGVRIHEITEMQVADMGNYAHGNQPA
;
A
#
# COMPACT_ATOMS: atom_id res chain seq x y z
N TYR A 1 -15.70 4.69 -14.06
CA TYR A 1 -16.54 5.84 -14.30
C TYR A 1 -17.19 6.30 -12.99
N TYR A 2 -17.12 7.60 -12.74
CA TYR A 2 -17.74 8.26 -11.59
C TYR A 2 -18.57 9.44 -12.08
N SER A 3 -19.71 9.69 -11.46
CA SER A 3 -20.57 10.83 -11.74
C SER A 3 -21.22 11.33 -10.45
N VAL A 4 -21.23 12.64 -10.26
CA VAL A 4 -21.86 13.30 -9.11
C VAL A 4 -22.57 14.58 -9.55
N TYR A 5 -23.73 14.83 -8.97
CA TYR A 5 -24.43 16.10 -9.08
C TYR A 5 -24.11 16.97 -7.86
N LEU A 6 -23.50 18.12 -8.12
CA LEU A 6 -23.18 19.12 -7.11
C LEU A 6 -24.37 20.07 -6.98
N ALA A 7 -25.31 19.74 -6.09
CA ALA A 7 -26.61 20.37 -5.99
C ALA A 7 -26.53 21.89 -5.70
N ASP A 8 -25.57 22.33 -4.87
CA ASP A 8 -25.40 23.75 -4.50
C ASP A 8 -24.98 24.62 -5.69
N HIS A 9 -24.47 24.01 -6.77
CA HIS A 9 -23.92 24.69 -7.92
C HIS A 9 -24.63 24.32 -9.22
N ASP A 10 -25.60 23.41 -9.19
CA ASP A 10 -26.30 22.86 -10.39
C ASP A 10 -25.30 22.34 -11.44
N ILE A 11 -24.25 21.62 -10.99
CA ILE A 11 -23.20 21.09 -11.85
C ILE A 11 -23.21 19.56 -11.80
N VAL A 12 -23.15 18.90 -12.98
CA VAL A 12 -22.81 17.49 -13.05
C VAL A 12 -21.32 17.35 -13.35
N ALA A 13 -20.58 16.67 -12.46
CA ALA A 13 -19.19 16.33 -12.65
C ALA A 13 -19.03 14.83 -12.90
N GLU A 14 -18.36 14.49 -13.99
CA GLU A 14 -18.11 13.12 -14.42
C GLU A 14 -16.61 12.90 -14.61
N MET A 15 -16.14 11.67 -14.34
CA MET A 15 -14.72 11.30 -14.49
C MET A 15 -14.59 9.87 -15.02
N THR A 16 -13.66 9.67 -15.94
CA THR A 16 -13.24 8.35 -16.40
C THR A 16 -11.71 8.30 -16.50
N PRO A 17 -11.04 7.33 -15.83
CA PRO A 17 -9.59 7.24 -15.74
C PRO A 17 -8.98 6.36 -16.82
N THR A 18 -7.68 6.56 -17.03
CA THR A 18 -6.75 5.60 -17.60
C THR A 18 -5.72 5.21 -16.52
N GLU A 19 -4.52 4.74 -16.86
CA GLU A 19 -3.52 4.36 -15.85
C GLU A 19 -2.87 5.57 -15.17
N ARG A 20 -2.57 6.65 -15.92
CA ARG A 20 -1.87 7.86 -15.44
C ARG A 20 -2.61 9.16 -15.79
N ALA A 21 -3.75 9.02 -16.44
CA ALA A 21 -4.54 10.17 -16.88
C ALA A 21 -6.04 9.96 -16.63
N ALA A 22 -6.81 11.01 -16.82
CA ALA A 22 -8.27 10.99 -16.73
C ALA A 22 -8.90 12.04 -17.63
N VAL A 23 -10.11 11.77 -18.08
CA VAL A 23 -11.00 12.79 -18.68
C VAL A 23 -12.08 13.13 -17.67
N MET A 24 -12.22 14.41 -17.38
CA MET A 24 -13.27 14.97 -16.55
C MET A 24 -14.21 15.79 -17.44
N ARG A 25 -15.50 15.68 -17.21
CA ARG A 25 -16.53 16.44 -17.92
C ARG A 25 -17.44 17.13 -16.93
N PHE A 26 -17.56 18.43 -17.06
CA PHE A 26 -18.39 19.27 -16.20
C PHE A 26 -19.55 19.82 -17.03
N THR A 27 -20.81 19.54 -16.66
CA THR A 27 -21.98 20.13 -17.23
C THR A 27 -22.43 21.28 -16.36
N PHE A 28 -22.36 22.51 -16.89
CA PHE A 28 -22.58 23.74 -16.14
C PHE A 28 -23.99 24.33 -16.37
N PRO A 29 -24.55 25.12 -15.43
CA PRO A 29 -25.64 25.99 -15.65
C PRO A 29 -25.23 27.18 -16.54
N GLU A 30 -26.17 28.06 -16.90
CA GLU A 30 -25.87 29.37 -17.50
C GLU A 30 -25.21 30.24 -16.40
N SER A 31 -23.97 30.66 -16.65
CA SER A 31 -23.21 31.47 -15.68
C SER A 31 -22.01 32.15 -16.34
N THR A 32 -21.68 33.33 -15.89
CA THR A 32 -20.41 34.00 -16.20
C THR A 32 -19.31 33.63 -15.18
N GLU A 33 -19.68 32.84 -14.17
CA GLU A 33 -18.82 32.47 -13.00
C GLU A 33 -18.54 30.97 -12.91
N SER A 34 -18.89 30.21 -13.96
CA SER A 34 -18.55 28.78 -14.01
C SER A 34 -17.05 28.61 -13.92
N GLY A 35 -16.56 27.63 -13.12
CA GLY A 35 -15.12 27.46 -12.97
C GLY A 35 -14.71 26.13 -12.36
N VAL A 36 -13.41 25.89 -12.40
CA VAL A 36 -12.74 24.73 -11.80
C VAL A 36 -11.62 25.24 -10.92
N VAL A 37 -11.53 24.72 -9.69
CA VAL A 37 -10.43 24.96 -8.77
C VAL A 37 -9.39 23.87 -8.93
N ILE A 38 -8.15 24.26 -9.13
CA ILE A 38 -6.98 23.37 -9.20
C ILE A 38 -6.16 23.66 -7.96
N ASP A 39 -6.25 22.76 -7.00
CA ASP A 39 -5.56 22.84 -5.71
C ASP A 39 -4.35 21.89 -5.74
N ALA A 40 -3.14 22.46 -5.73
CA ALA A 40 -1.89 21.70 -5.76
C ALA A 40 -1.37 21.33 -4.35
N PHE A 41 -2.19 21.52 -3.32
CA PHE A 41 -1.93 21.19 -1.91
C PHE A 41 -0.79 21.96 -1.23
N ASP A 42 -0.79 21.87 0.10
CA ASP A 42 0.22 22.43 1.01
C ASP A 42 1.57 21.67 0.97
N ARG A 43 2.56 22.21 1.67
CA ARG A 43 3.95 21.71 1.81
C ARG A 43 4.83 21.90 0.58
N GLY A 44 4.49 22.87 -0.25
CA GLY A 44 5.24 23.25 -1.43
C GLY A 44 4.59 22.75 -2.71
N SER A 45 4.16 23.71 -3.52
CA SER A 45 3.53 23.41 -4.80
C SER A 45 3.68 24.57 -5.79
N ARG A 46 3.43 24.29 -7.06
CA ARG A 46 3.46 25.25 -8.15
C ARG A 46 2.31 25.01 -9.10
N VAL A 47 1.68 26.09 -9.52
CA VAL A 47 0.69 26.09 -10.62
C VAL A 47 1.07 27.13 -11.64
N GLU A 48 1.03 26.78 -12.92
CA GLU A 48 1.38 27.63 -14.05
C GLU A 48 0.31 27.59 -15.12
N ILE A 49 -0.05 28.75 -15.65
CA ILE A 49 -0.86 28.87 -16.85
C ILE A 49 0.07 28.77 -18.06
N VAL A 50 -0.03 27.67 -18.79
CA VAL A 50 0.84 27.35 -19.93
C VAL A 50 0.36 28.09 -21.18
N ASP A 51 -0.95 28.10 -21.39
CA ASP A 51 -1.64 28.81 -22.47
C ASP A 51 -3.11 29.10 -22.10
N ALA A 52 -3.92 29.53 -23.05
CA ALA A 52 -5.32 29.90 -22.82
C ALA A 52 -6.24 28.74 -22.34
N GLN A 53 -5.76 27.51 -22.37
CA GLN A 53 -6.55 26.29 -22.07
C GLN A 53 -5.79 25.29 -21.18
N THR A 54 -4.50 25.53 -20.90
CA THR A 54 -3.63 24.55 -20.27
C THR A 54 -3.06 25.09 -18.96
N VAL A 55 -3.21 24.29 -17.91
CA VAL A 55 -2.60 24.49 -16.60
C VAL A 55 -1.63 23.34 -16.34
N ALA A 56 -0.44 23.64 -15.82
CA ALA A 56 0.51 22.65 -15.37
C ALA A 56 1.06 23.01 -13.99
N GLY A 57 1.69 22.06 -13.33
CA GLY A 57 2.28 22.32 -12.02
C GLY A 57 2.84 21.06 -11.37
N TYR A 58 3.13 21.19 -10.08
CA TYR A 58 3.53 20.06 -9.24
C TYR A 58 3.10 20.27 -7.80
N THR A 59 3.06 19.17 -7.07
CA THR A 59 3.02 19.14 -5.60
C THR A 59 4.18 18.32 -5.04
N THR A 60 4.70 18.73 -3.89
CA THR A 60 5.69 17.95 -3.12
C THR A 60 5.05 17.12 -2.03
N ARG A 61 3.73 17.26 -1.84
CA ARG A 61 3.01 16.58 -0.75
C ARG A 61 3.15 15.06 -0.85
N ASN A 62 3.58 14.46 0.25
CA ASN A 62 3.75 13.02 0.39
C ASN A 62 3.61 12.61 1.86
N SER A 63 3.57 11.30 2.13
CA SER A 63 3.47 10.71 3.49
C SER A 63 4.83 10.54 4.17
N GLY A 64 5.93 10.94 3.53
CA GLY A 64 7.30 10.74 4.00
C GLY A 64 8.02 9.60 3.28
N GLY A 65 9.27 9.38 3.66
CA GLY A 65 10.09 8.30 3.11
C GLY A 65 10.56 8.50 1.67
N VAL A 66 10.56 9.75 1.16
CA VAL A 66 11.03 10.09 -0.18
C VAL A 66 12.15 11.15 -0.13
N PRO A 67 13.03 11.19 -1.15
CA PRO A 67 14.03 12.25 -1.31
C PRO A 67 13.40 13.65 -1.48
N GLU A 68 14.17 14.69 -1.16
CA GLU A 68 13.73 16.10 -1.20
C GLU A 68 13.29 16.57 -2.60
N ASN A 69 13.80 15.93 -3.65
CA ASN A 69 13.45 16.27 -5.03
C ASN A 69 12.14 15.61 -5.50
N PHE A 70 11.41 14.90 -4.64
CA PHE A 70 10.11 14.31 -4.98
C PHE A 70 9.14 15.38 -5.47
N ARG A 71 8.50 15.10 -6.61
CA ARG A 71 7.43 15.91 -7.20
C ARG A 71 6.39 14.98 -7.83
N ASN A 72 5.13 15.34 -7.65
CA ASN A 72 4.05 14.83 -8.47
C ASN A 72 3.64 15.93 -9.44
N TRP A 73 4.13 15.84 -10.65
CA TRP A 73 3.84 16.77 -11.75
C TRP A 73 2.46 16.48 -12.30
N PHE A 74 1.77 17.53 -12.77
CA PHE A 74 0.49 17.39 -13.46
C PHE A 74 0.38 18.34 -14.64
N VAL A 75 -0.47 17.96 -15.60
CA VAL A 75 -0.91 18.80 -16.69
C VAL A 75 -2.41 18.63 -16.87
N ILE A 76 -3.13 19.75 -17.07
CA ILE A 76 -4.57 19.80 -17.25
C ILE A 76 -4.86 20.62 -18.49
N ARG A 77 -5.49 20.02 -19.50
CA ARG A 77 -5.87 20.70 -20.74
C ARG A 77 -7.39 20.71 -20.88
N PHE A 78 -7.96 21.91 -20.96
CA PHE A 78 -9.39 22.12 -21.17
C PHE A 78 -9.70 22.21 -22.66
N ASP A 79 -10.92 21.88 -23.07
CA ASP A 79 -11.41 22.00 -24.43
C ASP A 79 -11.97 23.40 -24.73
N LYS A 80 -12.05 24.26 -23.71
CA LYS A 80 -12.55 25.63 -23.79
C LYS A 80 -11.54 26.63 -23.23
N PRO A 81 -11.26 27.75 -23.88
CA PRO A 81 -10.41 28.82 -23.36
C PRO A 81 -10.96 29.41 -22.06
N PHE A 82 -10.07 29.80 -21.16
CA PHE A 82 -10.42 30.49 -19.92
C PHE A 82 -11.00 31.86 -20.20
N ALA A 83 -12.10 32.21 -19.53
CA ALA A 83 -12.64 33.57 -19.50
C ALA A 83 -11.86 34.46 -18.51
N ALA A 84 -11.36 33.89 -17.44
CA ALA A 84 -10.46 34.53 -16.47
C ALA A 84 -9.72 33.47 -15.65
N VAL A 85 -8.62 33.85 -15.00
CA VAL A 85 -7.85 33.01 -14.09
C VAL A 85 -7.52 33.79 -12.81
N GLU A 86 -7.59 33.12 -11.68
CA GLU A 86 -7.08 33.59 -10.40
C GLU A 86 -5.94 32.67 -9.97
N LEU A 87 -4.78 33.24 -9.61
CA LEU A 87 -3.63 32.52 -9.05
C LEU A 87 -3.35 33.02 -7.66
N THR A 88 -3.23 32.13 -6.70
CA THR A 88 -2.94 32.46 -5.31
C THR A 88 -1.95 31.46 -4.69
N ASP A 89 -1.11 31.95 -3.78
CA ASP A 89 -0.45 31.13 -2.78
C ASP A 89 -1.24 31.32 -1.49
N ALA A 90 -2.33 30.58 -1.36
CA ALA A 90 -3.29 30.82 -0.28
C ALA A 90 -3.39 29.63 0.66
N PRO A 91 -2.84 29.75 1.85
CA PRO A 91 -3.23 28.87 2.92
C PRO A 91 -4.71 29.10 3.29
N ALA A 92 -5.47 28.06 3.38
CA ALA A 92 -6.73 27.90 4.11
C ALA A 92 -7.93 28.85 3.81
N SER A 93 -7.75 30.07 3.36
CA SER A 93 -8.86 31.05 3.20
C SER A 93 -9.49 31.10 1.82
N TYR A 94 -8.82 30.56 0.79
CA TYR A 94 -9.25 30.68 -0.63
C TYR A 94 -9.69 32.11 -1.00
N GLU A 95 -9.00 33.11 -0.44
CA GLU A 95 -9.27 34.50 -0.78
C GLU A 95 -9.13 34.70 -2.28
N ALA A 96 -10.09 35.44 -2.86
CA ALA A 96 -10.11 35.67 -4.28
C ALA A 96 -8.88 36.48 -4.71
N GLY A 97 -8.07 35.89 -5.60
CA GLY A 97 -6.99 36.61 -6.29
C GLY A 97 -7.56 37.56 -7.33
N SER A 98 -6.70 38.41 -7.90
CA SER A 98 -7.06 39.23 -9.05
C SER A 98 -7.39 38.35 -10.26
N ARG A 99 -8.52 38.60 -10.93
CA ARG A 99 -8.91 37.89 -12.15
C ARG A 99 -8.22 38.50 -13.34
N GLU A 100 -7.44 37.71 -14.01
CA GLU A 100 -6.66 38.15 -15.18
C GLU A 100 -6.77 37.12 -16.31
N LEU A 101 -6.38 37.53 -17.52
CA LEU A 101 -6.27 36.64 -18.68
C LEU A 101 -4.81 36.50 -19.06
N TYR A 102 -4.41 35.26 -19.32
CA TYR A 102 -3.05 34.92 -19.75
C TYR A 102 -3.09 34.07 -21.03
N PRO A 103 -3.53 34.63 -22.18
CA PRO A 103 -3.71 33.85 -23.40
C PRO A 103 -2.39 33.29 -23.94
N GLU A 104 -1.29 33.98 -23.71
CA GLU A 104 0.07 33.55 -24.10
C GLU A 104 0.73 32.69 -23.00
N GLY A 105 0.05 32.49 -21.87
CA GLY A 105 0.63 31.77 -20.73
C GLY A 105 1.72 32.52 -19.99
N GLY A 106 2.61 31.75 -19.36
CA GLY A 106 3.82 32.27 -18.69
C GLY A 106 3.59 32.88 -17.31
N LYS A 107 2.39 32.76 -16.73
CA LYS A 107 2.12 33.19 -15.35
C LYS A 107 2.07 32.00 -14.41
N ALA A 108 2.82 32.06 -13.33
CA ALA A 108 2.87 31.01 -12.32
C ALA A 108 2.79 31.57 -10.90
N VAL A 109 2.30 30.74 -9.99
CA VAL A 109 2.43 30.90 -8.55
C VAL A 109 3.16 29.67 -7.99
N GLU A 110 4.12 29.90 -7.13
CA GLU A 110 4.87 28.86 -6.42
C GLU A 110 5.02 29.29 -4.95
N GLY A 111 4.69 28.40 -4.05
CA GLY A 111 4.68 28.69 -2.62
C GLY A 111 4.34 27.48 -1.78
N ASP A 112 3.86 27.72 -0.56
CA ASP A 112 3.46 26.63 0.32
C ASP A 112 2.21 25.91 -0.20
N HIS A 113 1.23 26.67 -0.78
CA HIS A 113 -0.05 26.10 -1.21
C HIS A 113 -0.57 26.82 -2.48
N ALA A 114 -0.04 26.46 -3.63
CA ALA A 114 -0.41 27.05 -4.90
C ALA A 114 -1.81 26.57 -5.37
N VAL A 115 -2.66 27.52 -5.75
CA VAL A 115 -4.02 27.29 -6.25
C VAL A 115 -4.29 28.11 -7.50
N ALA A 116 -4.93 27.52 -8.50
CA ALA A 116 -5.53 28.21 -9.62
C ALA A 116 -7.04 28.02 -9.63
N LYS A 117 -7.77 29.11 -9.94
CA LYS A 117 -9.19 29.03 -10.30
C LYS A 117 -9.31 29.47 -11.76
N VAL A 118 -9.78 28.58 -12.60
CA VAL A 118 -10.02 28.87 -14.03
C VAL A 118 -11.52 29.08 -14.23
N HIS A 119 -11.90 30.16 -14.90
CA HIS A 119 -13.28 30.57 -15.09
C HIS A 119 -13.72 30.41 -16.55
N PHE A 120 -14.99 30.12 -16.73
CA PHE A 120 -15.64 29.99 -18.03
C PHE A 120 -16.95 30.78 -18.05
N SER A 121 -17.30 31.33 -19.20
CA SER A 121 -18.66 31.81 -19.45
C SER A 121 -19.43 30.69 -20.12
N THR A 122 -20.52 30.20 -19.51
CA THR A 122 -21.24 29.02 -19.97
C THR A 122 -22.72 29.34 -20.20
N VAL A 123 -23.32 28.64 -21.16
CA VAL A 123 -24.77 28.57 -21.34
C VAL A 123 -25.30 27.33 -20.62
N ARG A 124 -26.62 27.29 -20.39
CA ARG A 124 -27.22 26.16 -19.66
C ARG A 124 -26.99 24.82 -20.37
N GLY A 125 -26.43 23.87 -19.63
CA GLY A 125 -26.14 22.52 -20.11
C GLY A 125 -24.85 22.43 -20.94
N GLU A 126 -24.06 23.50 -20.99
CA GLU A 126 -22.77 23.47 -21.66
C GLU A 126 -21.79 22.56 -20.93
N GLN A 127 -21.08 21.74 -21.69
CA GLN A 127 -20.05 20.83 -21.18
C GLN A 127 -18.67 21.42 -21.41
N VAL A 128 -17.86 21.41 -20.37
CA VAL A 128 -16.43 21.72 -20.45
C VAL A 128 -15.68 20.45 -20.04
N THR A 129 -14.74 20.04 -20.88
CA THR A 129 -13.93 18.83 -20.67
C THR A 129 -12.51 19.19 -20.28
N ALA A 130 -12.00 18.55 -19.25
CA ALA A 130 -10.61 18.63 -18.83
C ALA A 130 -9.93 17.27 -19.03
N ARG A 131 -8.78 17.24 -19.72
CA ARG A 131 -7.86 16.11 -19.79
C ARG A 131 -6.75 16.34 -18.79
N VAL A 132 -6.59 15.42 -17.85
CA VAL A 132 -5.62 15.52 -16.74
C VAL A 132 -4.66 14.35 -16.84
N ALA A 133 -3.37 14.60 -16.65
CA ALA A 133 -2.39 13.55 -16.46
C ALA A 133 -1.36 13.95 -15.41
N SER A 134 -0.73 12.95 -14.80
CA SER A 134 0.32 13.14 -13.81
C SER A 134 1.58 12.34 -14.12
N SER A 135 2.69 12.73 -13.48
CA SER A 135 3.98 12.05 -13.54
C SER A 135 4.77 12.30 -12.26
N PHE A 136 5.52 11.30 -11.82
CA PHE A 136 6.52 11.47 -10.75
C PHE A 136 7.92 11.79 -11.32
N ILE A 137 8.08 11.84 -12.65
CA ILE A 137 9.35 12.02 -13.34
C ILE A 137 9.54 13.49 -13.72
N SER A 138 8.64 14.06 -14.53
CA SER A 138 8.73 15.44 -14.99
C SER A 138 7.43 15.96 -15.58
N ALA A 139 7.36 17.29 -15.82
CA ALA A 139 6.24 17.92 -16.53
C ALA A 139 6.11 17.41 -17.97
N GLU A 140 7.24 17.18 -18.66
CA GLU A 140 7.26 16.64 -20.03
C GLU A 140 6.72 15.21 -20.06
N GLN A 141 7.02 14.41 -19.03
CA GLN A 141 6.47 13.06 -18.93
C GLN A 141 4.97 13.08 -18.60
N ALA A 142 4.49 14.01 -17.76
CA ALA A 142 3.05 14.20 -17.54
C ALA A 142 2.31 14.54 -18.85
N LEU A 143 2.87 15.42 -19.67
CA LEU A 143 2.32 15.74 -20.99
C LEU A 143 2.35 14.51 -21.92
N ARG A 144 3.43 13.73 -21.92
CA ARG A 144 3.51 12.47 -22.68
C ARG A 144 2.44 11.48 -22.25
N ASN A 145 2.22 11.30 -20.96
CA ASN A 145 1.18 10.43 -20.41
C ASN A 145 -0.21 10.88 -20.91
N LEU A 146 -0.48 12.19 -20.89
CA LEU A 146 -1.73 12.75 -21.40
C LEU A 146 -1.92 12.44 -22.91
N GLU A 147 -0.89 12.69 -23.71
CA GLU A 147 -0.96 12.49 -25.17
C GLU A 147 -1.04 11.01 -25.55
N THR A 148 -0.30 10.15 -24.86
CA THR A 148 -0.27 8.71 -25.14
C THR A 148 -1.55 8.00 -24.69
N GLU A 149 -2.06 8.34 -23.51
CA GLU A 149 -3.19 7.61 -22.91
C GLU A 149 -4.56 8.18 -23.34
N LEU A 150 -4.67 9.48 -23.59
CA LEU A 150 -5.92 10.13 -23.95
C LEU A 150 -5.92 10.63 -25.39
N GLY A 151 -4.80 11.21 -25.88
CA GLY A 151 -4.76 11.80 -27.23
C GLY A 151 -5.90 12.79 -27.48
N THR A 152 -6.66 12.53 -28.53
CA THR A 152 -7.86 13.30 -28.90
C THR A 152 -9.17 12.56 -28.62
N ASP A 153 -9.14 11.42 -27.93
CA ASP A 153 -10.31 10.62 -27.62
C ASP A 153 -11.34 11.42 -26.81
N ASP A 154 -12.60 11.23 -27.14
CA ASP A 154 -13.69 11.84 -26.38
C ASP A 154 -13.96 11.08 -25.06
N PHE A 155 -14.79 11.68 -24.20
CA PHE A 155 -15.15 11.14 -22.91
C PHE A 155 -15.74 9.73 -23.00
N GLU A 156 -16.66 9.48 -23.94
CA GLU A 156 -17.35 8.19 -24.07
C GLU A 156 -16.40 7.09 -24.56
N THR A 157 -15.46 7.42 -25.43
CA THR A 157 -14.41 6.51 -25.90
C THR A 157 -13.50 6.07 -24.75
N VAL A 158 -13.03 7.01 -23.93
CA VAL A 158 -12.19 6.71 -22.77
C VAL A 158 -12.97 5.90 -21.72
N LYS A 159 -14.25 6.25 -21.50
CA LYS A 159 -15.14 5.52 -20.59
C LYS A 159 -15.36 4.08 -21.03
N ALA A 160 -15.60 3.84 -22.31
CA ALA A 160 -15.79 2.49 -22.86
C ALA A 160 -14.50 1.65 -22.69
N ARG A 161 -13.34 2.23 -22.98
CA ARG A 161 -12.05 1.58 -22.79
C ARG A 161 -11.75 1.26 -21.32
N ALA A 162 -12.10 2.15 -20.39
CA ALA A 162 -11.97 1.90 -18.96
C ALA A 162 -12.88 0.76 -18.49
N GLN A 163 -14.11 0.70 -19.03
CA GLN A 163 -15.03 -0.40 -18.74
C GLN A 163 -14.47 -1.75 -19.25
N GLU A 164 -14.05 -1.80 -20.50
CA GLU A 164 -13.44 -3.00 -21.10
C GLU A 164 -12.25 -3.48 -20.29
N ARG A 165 -11.40 -2.57 -19.81
CA ARG A 165 -10.25 -2.91 -18.97
C ARG A 165 -10.68 -3.53 -17.64
N TRP A 166 -11.71 -3.01 -16.99
CA TRP A 166 -12.25 -3.59 -15.76
C TRP A 166 -12.96 -4.93 -16.01
N ASP A 167 -13.67 -5.07 -17.11
CA ASP A 167 -14.29 -6.32 -17.50
C ASP A 167 -13.25 -7.43 -17.74
N ASP A 168 -12.08 -7.10 -18.35
CA ASP A 168 -10.95 -8.03 -18.49
C ASP A 168 -10.33 -8.42 -17.13
N VAL A 169 -10.15 -7.46 -16.22
CA VAL A 169 -9.58 -7.74 -14.90
C VAL A 169 -10.52 -8.57 -14.05
N LEU A 170 -11.78 -8.18 -13.93
CA LEU A 170 -12.74 -8.85 -13.06
C LEU A 170 -13.27 -10.15 -13.66
N GLY A 171 -13.33 -10.25 -14.99
CA GLY A 171 -13.78 -11.43 -15.72
C GLY A 171 -12.82 -12.63 -15.67
N ARG A 172 -11.64 -12.48 -15.06
CA ARG A 172 -10.73 -13.62 -14.86
C ARG A 172 -11.24 -14.67 -13.88
N ILE A 173 -12.19 -14.31 -13.04
CA ILE A 173 -12.90 -15.23 -12.17
C ILE A 173 -14.40 -15.11 -12.47
N GLU A 174 -14.97 -16.13 -13.08
CA GLU A 174 -16.41 -16.23 -13.33
C GLU A 174 -17.07 -17.08 -12.25
N VAL A 175 -18.12 -16.54 -11.62
CA VAL A 175 -18.91 -17.23 -10.61
C VAL A 175 -20.34 -17.43 -11.10
N THR A 176 -20.95 -18.57 -10.76
CA THR A 176 -22.33 -18.92 -11.15
C THR A 176 -23.11 -19.49 -9.97
N GLY A 177 -24.44 -19.45 -10.03
CA GLY A 177 -25.31 -20.07 -9.03
C GLY A 177 -25.61 -19.21 -7.79
N GLY A 178 -25.15 -17.95 -7.77
CA GLY A 178 -25.40 -17.02 -6.69
C GLY A 178 -26.63 -16.13 -6.88
N THR A 179 -27.04 -15.41 -5.83
CA THR A 179 -27.98 -14.28 -5.91
C THR A 179 -27.27 -13.04 -6.44
N THR A 180 -28.03 -12.03 -6.86
CA THR A 180 -27.50 -10.75 -7.31
C THR A 180 -26.62 -10.09 -6.22
N ASP A 181 -26.98 -10.19 -4.94
CA ASP A 181 -26.22 -9.57 -3.86
C ASP A 181 -24.92 -10.34 -3.59
N GLN A 182 -24.92 -11.67 -3.74
CA GLN A 182 -23.69 -12.47 -3.68
C GLN A 182 -22.72 -12.10 -4.81
N TYR A 183 -23.22 -11.90 -6.05
CA TYR A 183 -22.38 -11.39 -7.15
C TYR A 183 -21.81 -10.00 -6.87
N ARG A 184 -22.65 -9.08 -6.37
CA ARG A 184 -22.19 -7.74 -5.99
C ARG A 184 -21.11 -7.78 -4.93
N THR A 185 -21.27 -8.60 -3.91
CA THR A 185 -20.29 -8.77 -2.85
C THR A 185 -18.99 -9.33 -3.42
N PHE A 186 -19.07 -10.43 -4.18
CA PHE A 186 -17.89 -11.07 -4.76
C PHE A 186 -17.08 -10.12 -5.64
N TYR A 187 -17.72 -9.50 -6.64
CA TYR A 187 -17.01 -8.61 -7.57
C TYR A 187 -16.58 -7.29 -6.93
N SER A 188 -17.29 -6.79 -5.92
CA SER A 188 -16.82 -5.64 -5.14
C SER A 188 -15.57 -5.97 -4.32
N CYS A 189 -15.49 -7.17 -3.74
CA CYS A 189 -14.30 -7.63 -3.03
C CYS A 189 -13.13 -7.87 -4.01
N LEU A 190 -13.38 -8.51 -5.14
CA LEU A 190 -12.37 -8.71 -6.18
C LEU A 190 -11.84 -7.37 -6.72
N TYR A 191 -12.71 -6.39 -6.99
CA TYR A 191 -12.32 -5.04 -7.37
C TYR A 191 -11.41 -4.40 -6.32
N ARG A 192 -11.79 -4.44 -5.03
CA ARG A 192 -10.98 -3.87 -3.95
C ARG A 192 -9.61 -4.53 -3.81
N SER A 193 -9.52 -5.84 -4.00
CA SER A 193 -8.25 -6.57 -3.95
C SER A 193 -7.28 -6.21 -5.09
N THR A 194 -7.75 -5.54 -6.16
CA THR A 194 -6.92 -5.07 -7.28
C THR A 194 -6.58 -3.58 -7.25
N LEU A 195 -6.96 -2.85 -6.19
CA LEU A 195 -6.67 -1.42 -6.06
C LEU A 195 -5.23 -1.12 -5.63
N PHE A 196 -4.58 -2.06 -4.95
CA PHE A 196 -3.22 -1.96 -4.42
C PHE A 196 -2.45 -3.27 -4.65
N PRO A 197 -1.11 -3.21 -4.79
CA PRO A 197 -0.26 -2.03 -4.90
C PRO A 197 -0.52 -1.23 -6.18
N ARG A 198 -0.17 0.06 -6.17
CA ARG A 198 -0.28 0.94 -7.34
C ARG A 198 0.98 0.93 -8.19
N LYS A 199 0.82 1.05 -9.51
CA LYS A 199 1.92 1.29 -10.46
C LYS A 199 2.60 2.62 -10.14
N PHE A 200 3.91 2.60 -9.94
CA PHE A 200 4.73 3.77 -9.70
C PHE A 200 5.78 3.97 -10.81
N TYR A 201 5.62 3.25 -11.90
CA TYR A 201 6.41 3.40 -13.11
C TYR A 201 5.58 4.04 -14.23
N GLU A 202 6.28 4.60 -15.19
CA GLU A 202 5.72 5.25 -16.36
C GLU A 202 6.32 4.65 -17.63
N ILE A 203 5.86 5.09 -18.80
CA ILE A 203 6.37 4.61 -20.09
C ILE A 203 7.10 5.76 -20.77
N ASP A 204 8.39 5.54 -21.06
CA ASP A 204 9.24 6.53 -21.70
C ASP A 204 8.93 6.72 -23.20
N ALA A 205 9.71 7.58 -23.86
CA ALA A 205 9.58 7.84 -25.31
C ALA A 205 9.88 6.62 -26.20
N ALA A 206 10.61 5.64 -25.66
CA ALA A 206 10.95 4.40 -26.36
C ALA A 206 9.95 3.27 -26.07
N GLY A 207 8.88 3.54 -25.33
CA GLY A 207 7.88 2.55 -24.94
C GLY A 207 8.35 1.60 -23.84
N LYS A 208 9.34 2.01 -23.03
CA LYS A 208 9.91 1.18 -21.96
C LYS A 208 9.50 1.68 -20.58
N PRO A 209 9.36 0.78 -19.59
CA PRO A 209 9.10 1.17 -18.21
C PRO A 209 10.27 1.96 -17.63
N VAL A 210 9.96 3.05 -16.97
CA VAL A 210 10.89 3.97 -16.29
C VAL A 210 10.21 4.49 -15.04
N HIS A 211 10.95 4.76 -13.97
CA HIS A 211 10.36 5.27 -12.74
C HIS A 211 11.25 6.31 -12.07
N TYR A 212 10.62 7.19 -11.31
CA TYR A 212 11.31 7.95 -10.27
C TYR A 212 11.55 7.02 -9.09
N SER A 213 12.79 6.89 -8.63
CA SER A 213 13.11 6.10 -7.46
C SER A 213 12.67 6.83 -6.17
N PRO A 214 11.71 6.28 -5.41
CA PRO A 214 11.33 6.88 -4.14
C PRO A 214 12.37 6.65 -3.04
N TYR A 215 13.46 5.95 -3.35
CA TYR A 215 14.54 5.60 -2.42
C TYR A 215 15.77 6.50 -2.57
N ASN A 216 16.17 6.83 -3.79
CA ASN A 216 17.38 7.63 -4.04
C ASN A 216 17.14 8.93 -4.86
N GLY A 217 15.93 9.12 -5.41
CA GLY A 217 15.54 10.32 -6.14
C GLY A 217 16.01 10.37 -7.61
N GLU A 218 16.57 9.28 -8.13
CA GLU A 218 16.97 9.18 -9.53
C GLU A 218 15.82 8.71 -10.42
N VAL A 219 15.91 8.99 -11.72
CA VAL A 219 15.01 8.39 -12.72
C VAL A 219 15.71 7.20 -13.33
N LEU A 220 15.14 6.01 -13.14
CA LEU A 220 15.78 4.73 -13.45
C LEU A 220 14.88 3.86 -14.34
N PRO A 221 15.46 2.95 -15.13
CA PRO A 221 14.68 2.03 -15.96
C PRO A 221 14.02 0.92 -15.12
N GLY A 222 12.89 0.43 -15.61
CA GLY A 222 12.21 -0.73 -15.04
C GLY A 222 10.96 -0.40 -14.24
N TYR A 223 10.35 -1.46 -13.69
CA TYR A 223 9.12 -1.39 -12.93
C TYR A 223 9.34 -0.87 -11.50
N MET A 224 8.35 -0.20 -10.98
CA MET A 224 8.25 0.18 -9.57
C MET A 224 6.76 0.16 -9.17
N TYR A 225 6.47 -0.31 -7.95
CA TYR A 225 5.14 -0.33 -7.37
C TYR A 225 5.18 0.24 -5.96
N THR A 226 4.06 0.81 -5.51
CA THR A 226 3.95 1.47 -4.20
C THR A 226 2.58 1.27 -3.56
N ASP A 227 2.39 1.84 -2.39
CA ASP A 227 1.16 1.84 -1.59
C ASP A 227 0.71 0.42 -1.21
N THR A 228 1.62 -0.31 -0.57
CA THR A 228 1.31 -1.61 0.03
C THR A 228 2.15 -1.87 1.27
N GLY A 229 1.52 -2.51 2.27
CA GLY A 229 2.16 -3.09 3.43
C GLY A 229 2.19 -4.61 3.32
N PHE A 230 3.36 -5.22 3.48
CA PHE A 230 3.50 -6.65 3.25
C PHE A 230 2.97 -7.48 4.42
N TRP A 231 3.02 -6.97 5.65
CA TRP A 231 2.37 -7.60 6.81
C TRP A 231 0.87 -7.83 6.59
N ASP A 232 0.19 -6.90 5.89
CA ASP A 232 -1.23 -7.03 5.52
C ASP A 232 -1.42 -8.02 4.36
N THR A 233 -0.61 -7.90 3.31
CA THR A 233 -0.94 -8.43 1.98
C THR A 233 -0.33 -9.79 1.68
N PHE A 234 0.65 -10.27 2.47
CA PHE A 234 1.23 -11.60 2.27
C PHE A 234 0.22 -12.71 2.55
N ARG A 235 -0.77 -12.46 3.40
CA ARG A 235 -1.74 -13.45 3.89
C ARG A 235 -2.65 -13.98 2.78
N SER A 236 -3.13 -13.10 1.90
CA SER A 236 -4.07 -13.50 0.84
C SER A 236 -3.89 -12.77 -0.48
N LEU A 237 -3.57 -11.47 -0.50
CA LEU A 237 -3.50 -10.70 -1.73
C LEU A 237 -2.40 -11.21 -2.66
N PHE A 238 -1.16 -11.33 -2.21
CA PHE A 238 -0.06 -11.80 -3.06
C PHE A 238 -0.23 -13.27 -3.51
N PRO A 239 -0.70 -14.22 -2.67
CA PRO A 239 -1.14 -15.53 -3.15
C PRO A 239 -2.20 -15.47 -4.25
N LEU A 240 -3.21 -14.57 -4.14
CA LEU A 240 -4.19 -14.36 -5.19
C LEU A 240 -3.56 -13.82 -6.49
N LEU A 241 -2.65 -12.83 -6.36
CA LEU A 241 -1.95 -12.27 -7.53
C LEU A 241 -1.11 -13.34 -8.25
N ASN A 242 -0.44 -14.23 -7.52
CA ASN A 242 0.30 -15.34 -8.10
C ASN A 242 -0.60 -16.31 -8.92
N LEU A 243 -1.84 -16.49 -8.50
CA LEU A 243 -2.78 -17.41 -9.14
C LEU A 243 -3.54 -16.77 -10.31
N VAL A 244 -4.04 -15.56 -10.12
CA VAL A 244 -5.00 -14.92 -11.04
C VAL A 244 -4.35 -13.86 -11.92
N TYR A 245 -3.33 -13.16 -11.40
CA TYR A 245 -2.65 -12.05 -12.08
C TYR A 245 -1.11 -12.22 -12.11
N PRO A 246 -0.57 -13.40 -12.52
CA PRO A 246 0.86 -13.67 -12.41
C PRO A 246 1.74 -12.68 -13.18
N SER A 247 1.29 -12.15 -14.32
CA SER A 247 2.03 -11.15 -15.09
C SER A 247 2.18 -9.83 -14.34
N VAL A 248 1.13 -9.40 -13.62
CA VAL A 248 1.21 -8.19 -12.78
C VAL A 248 2.15 -8.44 -11.60
N ASN A 249 2.07 -9.62 -10.97
CA ASN A 249 2.98 -9.91 -9.88
C ASN A 249 4.44 -10.06 -10.33
N ALA A 250 4.71 -10.52 -11.55
CA ALA A 250 6.05 -10.52 -12.13
C ALA A 250 6.64 -9.09 -12.24
N GLU A 251 5.84 -8.11 -12.68
CA GLU A 251 6.23 -6.70 -12.67
C GLU A 251 6.50 -6.18 -11.24
N ILE A 252 5.67 -6.57 -10.27
CA ILE A 252 5.86 -6.21 -8.85
C ILE A 252 7.16 -6.80 -8.32
N GLN A 253 7.47 -8.07 -8.63
CA GLN A 253 8.73 -8.70 -8.21
C GLN A 253 9.95 -8.01 -8.82
N ALA A 254 9.89 -7.62 -10.09
CA ALA A 254 10.93 -6.81 -10.72
C ALA A 254 11.07 -5.44 -10.03
N GLY A 255 9.97 -4.82 -9.65
CA GLY A 255 9.95 -3.58 -8.85
C GLY A 255 10.59 -3.75 -7.46
N LEU A 256 10.36 -4.87 -6.78
CA LEU A 256 11.01 -5.19 -5.51
C LEU A 256 12.52 -5.41 -5.67
N ALA A 257 12.96 -6.04 -6.76
CA ALA A 257 14.39 -6.16 -7.08
C ALA A 257 15.02 -4.78 -7.31
N ASN A 258 14.33 -3.86 -7.99
CA ASN A 258 14.77 -2.48 -8.16
C ASN A 258 14.83 -1.74 -6.82
N ALA A 259 13.82 -1.86 -5.97
CA ALA A 259 13.82 -1.26 -4.63
C ALA A 259 15.05 -1.69 -3.82
N TYR A 260 15.43 -2.97 -3.87
CA TYR A 260 16.63 -3.46 -3.21
C TYR A 260 17.92 -2.88 -3.83
N ARG A 261 18.04 -2.84 -5.16
CA ARG A 261 19.20 -2.24 -5.86
C ARG A 261 19.39 -0.78 -5.51
N GLU A 262 18.32 -0.06 -5.27
CA GLU A 262 18.28 1.39 -5.06
C GLU A 262 18.44 1.81 -3.60
N SER A 263 18.00 0.96 -2.65
CA SER A 263 18.03 1.26 -1.21
C SER A 263 18.88 0.31 -0.36
N GLY A 264 19.19 -0.89 -0.87
CA GLY A 264 19.81 -1.98 -0.12
C GLY A 264 18.84 -2.76 0.78
N PHE A 265 17.52 -2.50 0.66
CA PHE A 265 16.46 -3.18 1.41
C PHE A 265 15.23 -3.47 0.55
N LEU A 266 14.52 -4.57 0.86
CA LEU A 266 13.13 -4.70 0.45
C LEU A 266 12.27 -3.79 1.34
N PRO A 267 11.24 -3.12 0.80
CA PRO A 267 10.29 -2.40 1.63
C PRO A 267 9.43 -3.37 2.44
N GLU A 268 9.07 -3.00 3.68
CA GLU A 268 8.04 -3.70 4.45
C GLU A 268 6.70 -2.96 4.37
N TRP A 269 6.78 -1.65 4.20
CA TRP A 269 5.68 -0.79 3.80
C TRP A 269 6.20 0.26 2.81
N ALA A 270 5.63 0.30 1.60
CA ALA A 270 5.98 1.28 0.58
C ALA A 270 4.87 2.35 0.47
N SER A 271 5.24 3.67 0.59
CA SER A 271 4.27 4.76 0.42
C SER A 271 4.96 6.16 0.34
N PRO A 272 5.50 6.58 -0.79
CA PRO A 272 5.95 5.73 -1.90
C PRO A 272 7.27 5.00 -1.65
N GLY A 273 8.18 5.50 -0.79
CA GLY A 273 9.40 4.83 -0.35
C GLY A 273 9.20 4.03 0.94
N HIS A 274 10.28 3.78 1.68
CA HIS A 274 10.21 3.10 2.97
C HIS A 274 9.39 3.89 3.98
N ARG A 275 8.30 3.31 4.45
CA ARG A 275 7.45 3.89 5.49
C ARG A 275 7.62 3.13 6.81
N GLY A 276 7.79 3.86 7.91
CA GLY A 276 7.87 3.32 9.26
C GLY A 276 6.48 2.86 9.75
N CYS A 277 6.09 1.64 9.43
CA CYS A 277 4.80 1.08 9.80
C CYS A 277 4.88 -0.45 9.89
N MET A 278 4.11 -1.05 10.78
CA MET A 278 3.96 -2.50 10.99
C MET A 278 5.25 -3.22 11.39
N VAL A 279 5.17 -4.53 11.46
CA VAL A 279 6.22 -5.44 11.91
C VAL A 279 6.46 -6.54 10.89
N GLY A 280 7.46 -7.37 11.15
CA GLY A 280 7.79 -8.49 10.30
C GLY A 280 8.80 -8.13 9.21
N ASN A 281 9.10 -9.11 8.40
CA ASN A 281 9.94 -9.00 7.20
C ASN A 281 9.21 -9.73 6.07
N ASN A 282 7.89 -9.48 6.01
CA ASN A 282 6.94 -10.25 5.20
C ASN A 282 7.08 -10.01 3.69
N SER A 283 7.87 -9.01 3.27
CA SER A 283 8.36 -8.93 1.89
C SER A 283 9.07 -10.21 1.47
N ALA A 284 9.77 -10.89 2.43
CA ALA A 284 10.42 -12.16 2.17
C ALA A 284 9.42 -13.29 1.84
N SER A 285 8.28 -13.36 2.52
CA SER A 285 7.24 -14.37 2.22
C SER A 285 6.61 -14.12 0.84
N VAL A 286 6.36 -12.86 0.48
CA VAL A 286 5.81 -12.46 -0.82
C VAL A 286 6.78 -12.82 -1.96
N VAL A 287 8.05 -12.52 -1.79
CA VAL A 287 9.10 -12.84 -2.78
C VAL A 287 9.28 -14.36 -2.88
N ALA A 288 9.33 -15.06 -1.74
CA ALA A 288 9.49 -16.52 -1.73
C ALA A 288 8.36 -17.24 -2.45
N ASP A 289 7.10 -16.85 -2.20
CA ASP A 289 5.93 -17.45 -2.86
C ASP A 289 5.98 -17.27 -4.38
N ALA A 290 6.35 -16.08 -4.85
CA ALA A 290 6.50 -15.78 -6.27
C ALA A 290 7.63 -16.58 -6.93
N ILE A 291 8.81 -16.70 -6.28
CA ILE A 291 9.92 -17.51 -6.77
C ILE A 291 9.55 -18.98 -6.84
N LEU A 292 8.93 -19.52 -5.79
CA LEU A 292 8.56 -20.92 -5.71
C LEU A 292 7.54 -21.32 -6.80
N LYS A 293 6.61 -20.42 -7.11
CA LYS A 293 5.60 -20.59 -8.16
C LYS A 293 6.10 -20.26 -9.57
N GLY A 294 7.33 -19.77 -9.71
CA GLY A 294 7.92 -19.43 -11.02
C GLY A 294 7.32 -18.17 -11.65
N VAL A 295 6.80 -17.25 -10.83
CA VAL A 295 6.26 -15.97 -11.26
C VAL A 295 7.33 -14.89 -11.36
N THR A 296 8.33 -14.93 -10.47
CA THR A 296 9.45 -13.99 -10.46
C THR A 296 10.27 -14.12 -11.75
N PRO A 297 10.63 -13.00 -12.44
CA PRO A 297 11.57 -13.05 -13.57
C PRO A 297 12.90 -13.70 -13.19
N GLU A 298 13.41 -14.59 -14.05
CA GLU A 298 14.61 -15.37 -13.76
C GLU A 298 15.83 -14.50 -13.43
N GLU A 299 15.98 -13.38 -14.12
CA GLU A 299 17.05 -12.42 -13.92
C GLU A 299 17.03 -11.74 -12.53
N ASP A 300 15.89 -11.71 -11.87
CA ASP A 300 15.70 -11.07 -10.57
C ASP A 300 15.79 -12.04 -9.39
N VAL A 301 15.72 -13.35 -9.62
CA VAL A 301 15.70 -14.37 -8.55
C VAL A 301 16.90 -14.26 -7.63
N ALA A 302 18.11 -14.14 -8.20
CA ALA A 302 19.34 -14.05 -7.41
C ALA A 302 19.40 -12.76 -6.56
N THR A 303 19.00 -11.64 -7.14
CA THR A 303 18.93 -10.34 -6.45
C THR A 303 17.92 -10.38 -5.29
N LEU A 304 16.75 -10.94 -5.53
CA LEU A 304 15.70 -11.03 -4.52
C LEU A 304 16.05 -12.02 -3.41
N TYR A 305 16.74 -13.12 -3.72
CA TYR A 305 17.26 -14.01 -2.69
C TYR A 305 18.29 -13.30 -1.78
N GLU A 306 19.23 -12.56 -2.37
CA GLU A 306 20.18 -11.74 -1.62
C GLU A 306 19.46 -10.68 -0.76
N ALA A 307 18.43 -10.03 -1.32
CA ALA A 307 17.64 -9.02 -0.64
C ALA A 307 16.92 -9.57 0.61
N MET A 308 16.33 -10.77 0.53
CA MET A 308 15.71 -11.45 1.67
C MET A 308 16.74 -11.72 2.78
N LEU A 309 17.93 -12.24 2.43
CA LEU A 309 19.01 -12.48 3.40
C LEU A 309 19.53 -11.18 4.02
N ALA A 310 19.67 -10.12 3.23
CA ALA A 310 20.10 -8.81 3.72
C ALA A 310 19.10 -8.22 4.72
N GLY A 311 17.79 -8.29 4.43
CA GLY A 311 16.73 -7.81 5.32
C GLY A 311 16.63 -8.60 6.63
N ARG A 312 16.99 -9.89 6.60
CA ARG A 312 17.03 -10.76 7.78
C ARG A 312 18.07 -10.33 8.83
N ASP A 313 19.23 -9.90 8.39
CA ASP A 313 20.40 -9.68 9.26
C ASP A 313 20.71 -8.18 9.47
N LYS A 314 19.79 -7.30 9.06
CA LYS A 314 19.95 -5.84 9.16
C LYS A 314 18.63 -5.16 9.48
N VAL A 315 18.75 -3.93 9.97
CA VAL A 315 17.64 -2.97 10.08
C VAL A 315 18.02 -1.69 9.33
N HIS A 316 17.05 -1.07 8.68
CA HIS A 316 17.27 0.17 7.95
C HIS A 316 17.66 1.30 8.92
N PRO A 317 18.66 2.13 8.60
CA PRO A 317 19.24 3.08 9.57
C PRO A 317 18.27 4.15 10.06
N THR A 318 17.22 4.47 9.32
CA THR A 318 16.25 5.52 9.67
C THR A 318 14.79 5.02 9.73
N VAL A 319 14.51 3.81 9.27
CA VAL A 319 13.15 3.23 9.25
C VAL A 319 13.20 1.86 9.91
N SER A 320 12.99 1.83 11.22
CA SER A 320 13.20 0.63 12.05
C SER A 320 12.26 -0.54 11.75
N SER A 321 11.15 -0.32 11.04
CA SER A 321 10.26 -1.38 10.56
C SER A 321 10.74 -2.04 9.25
N THR A 322 11.80 -1.52 8.63
CA THR A 322 12.40 -2.09 7.40
C THR A 322 13.61 -2.93 7.77
N GLY A 323 13.66 -4.15 7.29
CA GLY A 323 14.55 -5.18 7.82
C GLY A 323 14.04 -5.73 9.16
N ARG A 324 14.93 -6.24 10.02
CA ARG A 324 14.54 -6.89 11.30
C ARG A 324 15.05 -6.13 12.51
N LEU A 325 14.22 -5.32 13.15
CA LEU A 325 14.53 -4.70 14.42
C LEU A 325 14.70 -5.77 15.50
N GLY A 326 15.82 -5.74 16.23
CA GLY A 326 16.16 -6.75 17.23
C GLY A 326 16.74 -8.04 16.66
N HIS A 327 17.22 -8.01 15.39
CA HIS A 327 17.84 -9.18 14.75
C HIS A 327 19.03 -9.74 15.54
N GLU A 328 19.78 -8.91 16.25
CA GLU A 328 20.91 -9.35 17.07
C GLU A 328 20.45 -10.30 18.20
N TYR A 329 19.34 -9.96 18.86
CA TYR A 329 18.72 -10.81 19.87
C TYR A 329 18.13 -12.07 19.24
N TYR A 330 17.36 -11.91 18.18
CA TYR A 330 16.72 -13.02 17.49
C TYR A 330 17.75 -14.05 16.99
N ASN A 331 18.88 -13.58 16.43
CA ASN A 331 19.94 -14.47 15.93
C ASN A 331 20.75 -15.16 17.02
N THR A 332 20.78 -14.63 18.25
CA THR A 332 21.57 -15.17 19.37
C THR A 332 20.74 -15.95 20.39
N LEU A 333 19.56 -15.41 20.75
CA LEU A 333 18.67 -16.01 21.76
C LEU A 333 17.55 -16.84 21.14
N GLY A 334 17.26 -16.64 19.86
CA GLY A 334 16.13 -17.25 19.16
C GLY A 334 14.79 -16.52 19.41
N TYR A 335 14.82 -15.30 19.94
CA TYR A 335 13.65 -14.44 20.11
C TYR A 335 14.09 -12.99 20.38
N VAL A 336 13.18 -12.04 20.20
CA VAL A 336 13.35 -10.64 20.62
C VAL A 336 12.88 -10.54 22.06
N PRO A 337 13.74 -10.15 23.03
CA PRO A 337 13.38 -10.14 24.45
C PRO A 337 12.34 -9.06 24.78
N TYR A 338 11.41 -9.39 25.68
CA TYR A 338 10.40 -8.46 26.15
C TYR A 338 10.99 -7.24 26.89
N ASP A 339 12.06 -7.46 27.66
CA ASP A 339 12.78 -6.44 28.43
C ASP A 339 13.87 -5.71 27.63
N ALA A 340 13.96 -5.92 26.33
CA ALA A 340 14.94 -5.23 25.47
C ALA A 340 14.53 -3.80 25.07
N GLY A 341 13.34 -3.33 25.45
CA GLY A 341 12.81 -2.02 25.04
C GLY A 341 12.40 -1.97 23.57
N ILE A 342 12.09 -3.11 22.98
CA ILE A 342 11.58 -3.27 21.63
C ILE A 342 10.12 -3.71 21.74
N ASP A 343 9.21 -2.82 21.36
CA ASP A 343 7.78 -3.13 21.33
C ASP A 343 7.45 -4.23 20.31
N GLU A 344 6.30 -4.89 20.49
CA GLU A 344 5.80 -5.93 19.58
C GLU A 344 6.75 -7.13 19.45
N ASN A 345 7.53 -7.41 20.50
CA ASN A 345 8.60 -8.41 20.48
C ASN A 345 8.13 -9.84 20.22
N VAL A 346 6.95 -10.23 20.70
CA VAL A 346 6.32 -11.52 20.38
C VAL A 346 5.93 -11.57 18.91
N ALA A 347 5.23 -10.55 18.42
CA ALA A 347 4.84 -10.46 17.02
C ALA A 347 6.06 -10.56 16.11
N ARG A 348 7.10 -9.74 16.36
CA ARG A 348 8.36 -9.76 15.60
C ARG A 348 9.00 -11.13 15.56
N THR A 349 9.09 -11.80 16.69
CA THR A 349 9.69 -13.14 16.77
C THR A 349 8.93 -14.17 15.93
N LEU A 350 7.60 -14.15 15.98
CA LEU A 350 6.76 -15.08 15.22
C LEU A 350 6.83 -14.82 13.73
N GLU A 351 6.74 -13.57 13.31
CA GLU A 351 6.89 -13.17 11.90
C GLU A 351 8.28 -13.56 11.37
N TYR A 352 9.36 -13.28 12.10
CA TYR A 352 10.71 -13.64 11.69
C TYR A 352 10.91 -15.16 11.56
N ALA A 353 10.29 -15.96 12.41
CA ALA A 353 10.33 -17.41 12.31
C ALA A 353 9.64 -17.92 11.04
N TYR A 354 8.49 -17.36 10.69
CA TYR A 354 7.80 -17.66 9.45
C TYR A 354 8.60 -17.21 8.22
N ASP A 355 9.14 -16.00 8.24
CA ASP A 355 9.96 -15.48 7.15
C ASP A 355 11.22 -16.32 6.93
N ASP A 356 11.88 -16.79 8.02
CA ASP A 356 13.01 -17.70 7.91
C ASP A 356 12.63 -19.01 7.22
N TRP A 357 11.46 -19.56 7.50
CA TRP A 357 10.94 -20.73 6.79
C TRP A 357 10.74 -20.43 5.30
N CYS A 358 10.15 -19.28 4.96
CA CYS A 358 9.94 -18.87 3.59
C CYS A 358 11.26 -18.77 2.80
N ILE A 359 12.28 -18.12 3.39
CA ILE A 359 13.59 -17.99 2.77
C ILE A 359 14.27 -19.37 2.66
N ALA A 360 14.10 -20.25 3.65
CA ALA A 360 14.63 -21.61 3.59
C ALA A 360 14.09 -22.41 2.40
N GLN A 361 12.80 -22.26 2.05
CA GLN A 361 12.24 -22.96 0.90
C GLN A 361 12.87 -22.46 -0.42
N VAL A 362 13.14 -21.17 -0.54
CA VAL A 362 13.88 -20.60 -1.68
C VAL A 362 15.32 -21.11 -1.71
N ALA A 363 16.01 -21.12 -0.55
CA ALA A 363 17.36 -21.65 -0.43
C ALA A 363 17.45 -23.11 -0.92
N LYS A 364 16.48 -23.96 -0.54
CA LYS A 364 16.37 -25.34 -1.03
C LYS A 364 16.22 -25.38 -2.55
N LYS A 365 15.29 -24.58 -3.12
CA LYS A 365 15.08 -24.52 -4.56
C LYS A 365 16.34 -24.12 -5.31
N LEU A 366 17.15 -23.24 -4.74
CA LEU A 366 18.39 -22.73 -5.33
C LEU A 366 19.64 -23.59 -4.99
N GLY A 367 19.48 -24.69 -4.25
CA GLY A 367 20.58 -25.56 -3.84
C GLY A 367 21.54 -24.92 -2.81
N ARG A 368 21.07 -23.94 -2.03
CA ARG A 368 21.82 -23.26 -0.96
C ARG A 368 21.66 -24.02 0.35
N THR A 369 22.28 -25.19 0.47
CA THR A 369 22.05 -26.15 1.55
C THR A 369 22.35 -25.56 2.93
N GLU A 370 23.48 -24.87 3.11
CA GLU A 370 23.86 -24.28 4.41
C GLU A 370 22.86 -23.24 4.89
N ASP A 371 22.40 -22.37 3.98
CA ASP A 371 21.35 -21.38 4.29
C ASP A 371 20.03 -22.08 4.62
N ALA A 372 19.65 -23.10 3.86
CA ALA A 372 18.42 -23.85 4.09
C ALA A 372 18.40 -24.47 5.49
N GLU A 373 19.45 -25.17 5.89
CA GLU A 373 19.56 -25.80 7.21
C GLU A 373 19.52 -24.76 8.35
N ARG A 374 20.27 -23.67 8.20
CA ARG A 374 20.32 -22.58 9.19
C ARG A 374 18.96 -21.93 9.38
N LEU A 375 18.27 -21.64 8.28
CA LEU A 375 16.99 -20.96 8.28
C LEU A 375 15.85 -21.88 8.75
N GLU A 376 15.86 -23.15 8.39
CA GLU A 376 14.91 -24.13 8.93
C GLU A 376 15.04 -24.29 10.44
N LYS A 377 16.27 -24.29 10.97
CA LYS A 377 16.47 -24.26 12.41
C LYS A 377 15.91 -22.98 13.04
N ALA A 378 16.15 -21.82 12.43
CA ALA A 378 15.67 -20.54 12.94
C ALA A 378 14.13 -20.42 12.85
N SER A 379 13.48 -21.07 11.87
CA SER A 379 12.02 -21.09 11.76
C SER A 379 11.33 -21.76 12.97
N GLN A 380 12.05 -22.55 13.75
CA GLN A 380 11.56 -23.17 14.98
C GLN A 380 11.61 -22.24 16.21
N ASN A 381 12.10 -21.02 16.05
CA ASN A 381 12.29 -20.06 17.14
C ASN A 381 10.98 -19.63 17.81
N TYR A 382 9.83 -19.75 17.13
CA TYR A 382 8.51 -19.51 17.72
C TYR A 382 8.30 -20.33 19.00
N LYS A 383 8.90 -21.53 19.11
CA LYS A 383 8.80 -22.43 20.28
C LYS A 383 9.34 -21.79 21.57
N ASN A 384 10.26 -20.84 21.45
CA ASN A 384 10.83 -20.12 22.60
C ASN A 384 9.81 -19.23 23.31
N LEU A 385 8.74 -18.83 22.63
CA LEU A 385 7.71 -17.95 23.19
C LEU A 385 6.48 -18.69 23.68
N PHE A 386 6.36 -19.99 23.41
CA PHE A 386 5.24 -20.78 23.87
C PHE A 386 5.30 -21.00 25.37
N ASP A 387 4.27 -20.51 26.09
CA ASP A 387 4.10 -20.72 27.52
C ASP A 387 3.23 -21.98 27.76
N PRO A 388 3.80 -23.06 28.29
CA PRO A 388 3.07 -24.31 28.50
C PRO A 388 1.97 -24.21 29.58
N GLU A 389 2.03 -23.20 30.47
CA GLU A 389 1.02 -22.99 31.50
C GLU A 389 -0.26 -22.40 30.89
N THR A 390 -0.14 -21.38 30.06
CA THR A 390 -1.28 -20.70 29.41
C THR A 390 -1.63 -21.30 28.06
N LYS A 391 -0.74 -22.04 27.43
CA LYS A 391 -0.78 -22.54 26.04
C LYS A 391 -0.88 -21.41 25.00
N LEU A 392 -0.37 -20.23 25.34
CA LEU A 392 -0.34 -19.05 24.48
C LEU A 392 1.09 -18.61 24.23
N MET A 393 1.31 -17.82 23.17
CA MET A 393 2.57 -17.12 22.94
C MET A 393 2.68 -15.94 23.91
N ARG A 394 3.79 -15.85 24.64
CA ARG A 394 4.02 -14.89 25.71
C ARG A 394 5.41 -14.26 25.60
N GLY A 395 5.52 -12.99 25.95
CA GLY A 395 6.81 -12.30 26.00
C GLY A 395 7.82 -13.02 26.90
N ARG A 396 9.08 -13.05 26.48
CA ARG A 396 10.18 -13.69 27.20
C ARG A 396 11.31 -12.71 27.39
N ASN A 397 11.83 -12.59 28.62
CA ASN A 397 12.94 -11.71 28.98
C ASN A 397 14.27 -12.29 28.50
N ALA A 398 15.31 -11.45 28.43
CA ALA A 398 16.66 -11.87 28.00
C ALA A 398 17.26 -12.94 28.87
N ASP A 399 16.88 -13.03 30.14
CA ASP A 399 17.31 -14.07 31.08
C ASP A 399 16.56 -15.41 30.93
N GLY A 400 15.61 -15.48 30.00
CA GLY A 400 14.81 -16.66 29.71
C GLY A 400 13.54 -16.81 30.53
N THR A 401 13.23 -15.92 31.47
CA THR A 401 11.96 -15.91 32.20
C THR A 401 10.82 -15.34 31.34
N PHE A 402 9.58 -15.79 31.56
CA PHE A 402 8.43 -15.19 30.88
C PHE A 402 8.06 -13.84 31.51
N GLN A 403 7.51 -12.95 30.66
CA GLN A 403 6.92 -11.67 31.06
C GLN A 403 5.98 -11.83 32.25
N SER A 404 6.13 -10.98 33.28
CA SER A 404 5.26 -10.94 34.44
C SER A 404 5.12 -9.50 34.95
N PRO A 405 3.90 -9.00 35.23
CA PRO A 405 2.61 -9.68 35.07
C PRO A 405 2.24 -9.94 33.59
N PHE A 406 1.31 -10.87 33.33
CA PHE A 406 0.86 -11.22 32.01
C PHE A 406 -0.67 -11.19 31.94
N SER A 407 -1.21 -10.45 30.98
CA SER A 407 -2.63 -10.48 30.60
C SER A 407 -2.74 -11.00 29.17
N PRO A 408 -3.41 -12.14 28.91
CA PRO A 408 -3.59 -12.65 27.56
C PRO A 408 -4.53 -11.78 26.70
N TYR A 409 -5.21 -10.83 27.31
CA TYR A 409 -6.17 -9.91 26.69
C TYR A 409 -5.59 -8.52 26.41
N LYS A 410 -4.35 -8.25 26.84
CA LYS A 410 -3.69 -6.95 26.64
C LYS A 410 -3.40 -6.73 25.18
N TRP A 411 -4.02 -5.71 24.61
CA TRP A 411 -3.87 -5.34 23.20
C TRP A 411 -2.61 -4.49 23.01
N GLY A 412 -1.78 -4.84 22.03
CA GLY A 412 -0.49 -4.16 21.83
C GLY A 412 0.62 -4.67 22.75
N ASP A 413 1.56 -3.82 23.14
CA ASP A 413 2.73 -4.13 23.98
C ASP A 413 3.64 -5.17 23.29
N ALA A 414 3.51 -6.45 23.61
CA ALA A 414 4.24 -7.54 22.97
C ALA A 414 3.70 -7.93 21.58
N TYR A 415 2.53 -7.45 21.20
CA TYR A 415 1.80 -7.84 19.99
C TYR A 415 1.47 -6.64 19.12
N THR A 416 1.30 -6.87 17.83
CA THR A 416 0.88 -5.86 16.85
C THR A 416 -0.61 -6.01 16.58
N GLU A 417 -1.39 -4.96 16.81
CA GLU A 417 -2.83 -4.92 16.52
C GLU A 417 -3.58 -6.17 17.00
N GLY A 418 -3.23 -6.65 18.17
CA GLY A 418 -3.77 -7.88 18.71
C GLY A 418 -3.29 -8.16 20.13
N ASN A 419 -3.61 -9.34 20.62
CA ASN A 419 -3.21 -9.88 21.93
C ASN A 419 -2.71 -11.33 21.80
N ALA A 420 -2.50 -12.02 22.94
CA ALA A 420 -1.99 -13.39 22.92
C ALA A 420 -2.95 -14.38 22.24
N TRP A 421 -4.27 -14.17 22.32
CA TRP A 421 -5.25 -15.02 21.66
C TRP A 421 -5.19 -14.94 20.14
N HIS A 422 -4.75 -13.80 19.58
CA HIS A 422 -4.56 -13.63 18.14
C HIS A 422 -3.21 -14.20 17.70
N TYR A 423 -2.12 -13.76 18.33
CA TYR A 423 -0.76 -14.08 17.85
C TYR A 423 -0.33 -15.53 18.09
N THR A 424 -0.96 -16.27 18.98
CA THR A 424 -0.65 -17.70 19.21
C THR A 424 -0.77 -18.52 17.91
N TRP A 425 -1.60 -18.08 16.98
CA TRP A 425 -1.84 -18.78 15.71
C TRP A 425 -0.91 -18.38 14.55
N SER A 426 -0.05 -17.37 14.76
CA SER A 426 0.91 -16.90 13.75
C SER A 426 2.10 -17.84 13.57
N VAL A 427 1.82 -19.13 13.39
CA VAL A 427 2.76 -20.23 13.12
C VAL A 427 2.29 -20.98 11.87
N PHE A 428 2.21 -20.27 10.74
CA PHE A 428 1.62 -20.78 9.50
C PHE A 428 2.42 -21.94 8.89
N HIS A 429 3.73 -22.01 9.16
CA HIS A 429 4.66 -22.95 8.58
C HIS A 429 4.79 -24.28 9.37
N ASP A 430 4.33 -24.34 10.61
CA ASP A 430 4.50 -25.50 11.48
C ASP A 430 3.30 -25.71 12.43
N VAL A 431 2.11 -25.85 11.83
CA VAL A 431 0.86 -26.06 12.57
C VAL A 431 0.91 -27.36 13.40
N GLU A 432 1.57 -28.40 12.89
CA GLU A 432 1.76 -29.67 13.60
C GLU A 432 2.62 -29.47 14.85
N GLY A 433 3.75 -28.75 14.74
CA GLY A 433 4.62 -28.42 15.86
C GLY A 433 3.92 -27.57 16.92
N LEU A 434 3.08 -26.62 16.52
CA LEU A 434 2.24 -25.84 17.46
C LEU A 434 1.24 -26.75 18.18
N ALA A 435 0.59 -27.65 17.45
CA ALA A 435 -0.35 -28.62 18.03
C ALA A 435 0.34 -29.57 19.04
N GLU A 436 1.58 -30.00 18.73
CA GLU A 436 2.38 -30.81 19.67
C GLU A 436 2.68 -30.04 20.96
N LEU A 437 3.08 -28.76 20.86
CA LEU A 437 3.31 -27.90 22.04
C LEU A 437 2.06 -27.75 22.91
N MET A 438 0.89 -27.70 22.32
CA MET A 438 -0.39 -27.60 23.01
C MET A 438 -0.83 -28.93 23.68
N GLY A 439 -0.18 -30.06 23.35
CA GLY A 439 -0.51 -31.38 23.85
C GLY A 439 -1.26 -32.27 22.88
N GLY A 440 -1.16 -31.97 21.59
CA GLY A 440 -1.71 -32.74 20.48
C GLY A 440 -2.96 -32.12 19.86
N GLY A 441 -3.40 -32.66 18.73
CA GLY A 441 -4.46 -32.09 17.89
C GLY A 441 -5.80 -31.83 18.60
N LYS A 442 -6.17 -32.64 19.59
CA LYS A 442 -7.40 -32.39 20.38
C LYS A 442 -7.32 -31.12 21.24
N GLU A 443 -6.17 -30.91 21.89
CA GLU A 443 -5.95 -29.73 22.72
C GLU A 443 -5.78 -28.49 21.83
N PHE A 444 -5.11 -28.62 20.66
CA PHE A 444 -5.04 -27.57 19.65
C PHE A 444 -6.43 -27.12 19.19
N SER A 445 -7.29 -28.07 18.76
CA SER A 445 -8.66 -27.72 18.35
C SER A 445 -9.46 -27.05 19.47
N LYS A 446 -9.32 -27.54 20.70
CA LYS A 446 -9.99 -26.95 21.87
C LYS A 446 -9.49 -25.51 22.13
N MET A 447 -8.20 -25.26 22.02
CA MET A 447 -7.63 -23.92 22.18
C MET A 447 -8.10 -22.98 21.05
N LEU A 448 -8.16 -23.48 19.82
CA LEU A 448 -8.67 -22.70 18.68
C LEU A 448 -10.15 -22.36 18.86
N ASP A 449 -11.00 -23.33 19.26
CA ASP A 449 -12.41 -23.07 19.58
C ASP A 449 -12.56 -22.05 20.73
N SER A 450 -11.59 -22.03 21.67
CA SER A 450 -11.62 -21.09 22.80
C SER A 450 -11.54 -19.64 22.36
N VAL A 451 -10.90 -19.31 21.23
CA VAL A 451 -10.84 -17.94 20.67
C VAL A 451 -12.24 -17.36 20.52
N PHE A 452 -13.22 -18.18 20.13
CA PHE A 452 -14.59 -17.76 19.81
C PHE A 452 -15.54 -17.76 21.03
N VAL A 453 -15.12 -18.38 22.16
CA VAL A 453 -15.99 -18.59 23.33
C VAL A 453 -15.44 -18.03 24.65
N VAL A 454 -14.16 -17.64 24.71
CA VAL A 454 -13.64 -16.96 25.90
C VAL A 454 -14.40 -15.65 26.13
N PRO A 455 -14.57 -15.21 27.39
CA PRO A 455 -15.24 -13.95 27.65
C PRO A 455 -14.61 -12.81 26.85
N PRO A 456 -15.43 -11.90 26.29
CA PRO A 456 -14.93 -10.76 25.52
C PRO A 456 -14.34 -9.70 26.47
N ILE A 457 -13.20 -10.01 27.05
CA ILE A 457 -12.43 -9.12 27.92
C ILE A 457 -11.43 -8.37 27.04
N TYR A 458 -11.40 -7.06 27.20
CA TYR A 458 -10.54 -6.16 26.43
C TYR A 458 -9.67 -5.34 27.38
N ASP A 459 -8.36 -5.46 27.21
CA ASP A 459 -7.38 -4.71 27.98
C ASP A 459 -6.65 -3.71 27.02
N ASP A 460 -7.12 -2.47 27.02
CA ASP A 460 -6.59 -1.36 26.23
C ASP A 460 -5.57 -0.49 26.98
N SER A 461 -5.08 -0.98 28.12
CA SER A 461 -4.20 -0.22 29.02
C SER A 461 -2.89 0.23 28.37
N TYR A 462 -2.38 -0.46 27.36
CA TYR A 462 -1.18 -0.09 26.63
C TYR A 462 -1.36 1.21 25.84
N TYR A 463 -2.48 1.34 25.11
CA TYR A 463 -2.79 2.55 24.34
C TYR A 463 -3.40 3.66 25.18
N GLY A 464 -3.99 3.34 26.32
CA GLY A 464 -4.70 4.28 27.20
C GLY A 464 -6.02 4.84 26.63
N VAL A 465 -6.43 4.35 25.45
CA VAL A 465 -7.68 4.70 24.76
C VAL A 465 -8.26 3.47 24.09
N ARG A 466 -9.59 3.44 23.95
CA ARG A 466 -10.28 2.39 23.21
C ARG A 466 -10.01 2.57 21.71
N ILE A 467 -9.33 1.59 21.10
CA ILE A 467 -9.06 1.56 19.68
C ILE A 467 -10.23 0.94 18.89
N HIS A 468 -10.27 1.16 17.59
CA HIS A 468 -11.40 0.74 16.75
C HIS A 468 -11.49 -0.78 16.61
N GLU A 469 -10.39 -1.51 16.59
CA GLU A 469 -10.37 -2.98 16.50
C GLU A 469 -11.08 -3.63 17.70
N ILE A 470 -10.88 -3.11 18.90
CA ILE A 470 -11.60 -3.57 20.10
C ILE A 470 -13.10 -3.30 19.94
N THR A 471 -13.49 -2.18 19.34
CA THR A 471 -14.90 -1.86 19.07
C THR A 471 -15.50 -2.85 18.06
N GLU A 472 -14.76 -3.22 17.03
CA GLU A 472 -15.18 -4.22 16.04
C GLU A 472 -15.37 -5.59 16.69
N MET A 473 -14.46 -6.03 17.54
CA MET A 473 -14.60 -7.28 18.30
C MET A 473 -15.84 -7.28 19.20
N GLN A 474 -16.15 -6.15 19.85
CA GLN A 474 -17.35 -6.01 20.65
C GLN A 474 -18.64 -6.14 19.83
N VAL A 475 -18.63 -5.60 18.60
CA VAL A 475 -19.77 -5.70 17.69
C VAL A 475 -19.91 -7.11 17.13
N ALA A 476 -18.80 -7.79 16.84
CA ALA A 476 -18.80 -9.18 16.39
C ALA A 476 -19.33 -10.14 17.46
N ASP A 477 -19.07 -9.84 18.74
CA ASP A 477 -19.48 -10.62 19.92
C ASP A 477 -19.12 -12.11 19.80
N MET A 478 -17.92 -12.39 19.34
CA MET A 478 -17.39 -13.75 19.11
C MET A 478 -16.10 -13.97 19.92
N GLY A 479 -16.15 -13.88 21.22
CA GLY A 479 -15.00 -14.06 22.11
C GLY A 479 -13.90 -13.05 21.84
N ASN A 480 -12.68 -13.54 21.57
CA ASN A 480 -11.53 -12.72 21.16
C ASN A 480 -11.23 -12.82 19.65
N TYR A 481 -12.20 -13.22 18.83
CA TYR A 481 -12.04 -13.20 17.37
C TYR A 481 -12.16 -11.77 16.83
N ALA A 482 -11.13 -11.31 16.14
CA ALA A 482 -11.08 -9.98 15.54
C ALA A 482 -11.33 -10.07 14.02
N HIS A 483 -12.62 -10.05 13.61
CA HIS A 483 -13.05 -10.32 12.23
C HIS A 483 -12.45 -9.38 11.19
N GLY A 484 -12.30 -8.13 11.50
CA GLY A 484 -11.80 -7.09 10.56
C GLY A 484 -10.30 -6.83 10.66
N ASN A 485 -9.58 -7.57 11.47
CA ASN A 485 -8.18 -7.31 11.75
C ASN A 485 -7.29 -8.53 11.59
N GLN A 486 -6.01 -8.30 11.42
CA GLN A 486 -4.95 -9.31 11.37
C GLN A 486 -4.24 -9.30 12.73
N PRO A 487 -3.80 -10.41 13.24
CA PRO A 487 -3.65 -11.75 12.65
C PRO A 487 -4.82 -12.71 12.93
N ALA A 488 -6.02 -12.25 13.09
CA ALA A 488 -7.19 -13.09 13.40
C ALA A 488 -7.63 -14.02 12.25
#